data_56df9b7952491d53d5c7bbcfb4d3d472
#
_entry.id   56df9b7952491d53d5c7bbcfb4d3d472
#
_cell.length_a   1.000
_cell.length_b   1.000
_cell.length_c   1.000
_cell.angle_alpha   90.00
_cell.angle_beta   90.00
_cell.angle_gamma   90.00
#
_symmetry.space_group_name_H-M   'P 1'
#
loop_
_entity.id
_entity.type
_entity.pdbx_description
1 polymer ?
#
loop_
_entity_poly.entity_id
_entity_poly.type
_entity_poly.pdbx_seq_one_letter_code
_entity_poly.pdbx_strand_id
1 'polypeptide(L)'
;MKIGIVGDLHYGFTTAKAPITNALTKGQHAIVESMIADFESRGIDTVVFTGDIFDNRRFIASDVMDKVYRLFKERLSKFTCYVVAGNHDMLYDNSSDVCQIRFIENLPNANVYIDKVGFASIGTKKWYFVPWIQEDKIDGVNKWLVKMSRGNIDDNIIVGHFDMIGAQMEAKTVSTAGFDPKRFLNAAKLTISGHYHCRSVIGDDYSTICYVGTPFQKTFGHVGIPAGYHIYDDATGELEFVENTISPTFVDVVDTELGPDFDRDMSNCIVRYSTDKTRTYDDAANLKGYLVDKKPIYIETVYYGEDPAEEGEADTPQTEEEARQLMTTDSVGMAKLYLEKHPEILPELSNGADAKEVALEYLKEYNAKIK
;
A
#
# COMPACT_ATOMS: atom_id res chain seq x y z
N MET A 1 13.71 8.85 -26.72
CA MET A 1 12.35 9.21 -26.24
C MET A 1 12.29 9.04 -24.75
N LYS A 2 11.34 9.73 -24.06
CA LYS A 2 11.10 9.55 -22.65
C LYS A 2 9.79 8.79 -22.44
N ILE A 3 9.72 7.95 -21.42
CA ILE A 3 8.59 7.08 -21.12
C ILE A 3 8.24 7.25 -19.65
N GLY A 4 6.97 7.56 -19.35
CA GLY A 4 6.48 7.64 -17.98
C GLY A 4 6.27 6.24 -17.40
N ILE A 5 6.69 6.03 -16.14
CA ILE A 5 6.53 4.77 -15.43
C ILE A 5 5.77 5.03 -14.14
N VAL A 6 4.65 4.36 -13.97
CA VAL A 6 3.73 4.55 -12.85
C VAL A 6 3.56 3.25 -12.10
N GLY A 7 3.80 3.30 -10.81
CA GLY A 7 3.55 2.19 -9.89
C GLY A 7 2.09 2.08 -9.46
N ASP A 8 1.89 1.31 -8.44
CA ASP A 8 0.63 0.84 -7.91
C ASP A 8 -0.30 1.99 -7.48
N LEU A 9 -1.35 2.24 -8.25
CA LEU A 9 -2.27 3.37 -8.02
C LEU A 9 -3.26 3.09 -6.88
N HIS A 10 -3.72 1.85 -6.74
CA HIS A 10 -4.65 1.42 -5.69
C HIS A 10 -5.88 2.31 -5.54
N TYR A 11 -6.58 2.58 -6.63
CA TYR A 11 -7.84 3.31 -6.56
C TYR A 11 -8.88 2.56 -5.72
N GLY A 12 -9.56 3.31 -4.84
CA GLY A 12 -10.61 2.76 -3.97
C GLY A 12 -10.08 2.20 -2.63
N PHE A 13 -8.81 2.46 -2.28
CA PHE A 13 -8.32 2.11 -0.95
C PHE A 13 -9.09 2.87 0.16
N THR A 14 -9.23 2.23 1.32
CA THR A 14 -9.87 2.80 2.49
C THR A 14 -9.05 2.51 3.74
N THR A 15 -9.18 3.36 4.74
CA THR A 15 -8.61 3.14 6.08
C THR A 15 -9.72 3.15 7.12
N ALA A 16 -9.46 2.66 8.32
CA ALA A 16 -10.40 2.71 9.43
C ALA A 16 -10.75 4.14 9.88
N LYS A 17 -10.00 5.16 9.41
CA LYS A 17 -10.15 6.57 9.79
C LYS A 17 -10.55 7.41 8.58
N ALA A 18 -11.80 7.84 8.51
CA ALA A 18 -12.32 8.65 7.41
C ALA A 18 -11.48 9.90 7.07
N PRO A 19 -10.95 10.68 8.03
CA PRO A 19 -10.09 11.82 7.72
C PRO A 19 -8.83 11.43 6.93
N ILE A 20 -8.21 10.31 7.27
CA ILE A 20 -7.02 9.78 6.56
C ILE A 20 -7.43 9.37 5.16
N THR A 21 -8.48 8.55 5.01
CA THR A 21 -8.98 8.12 3.69
C THR A 21 -9.27 9.31 2.78
N ASN A 22 -9.97 10.32 3.29
CA ASN A 22 -10.32 11.51 2.51
C ASN A 22 -9.09 12.31 2.06
N ALA A 23 -8.11 12.49 2.95
CA ALA A 23 -6.89 13.22 2.64
C ALA A 23 -6.04 12.47 1.60
N LEU A 24 -5.85 11.17 1.79
CA LEU A 24 -5.08 10.35 0.85
C LEU A 24 -5.76 10.24 -0.51
N THR A 25 -7.10 10.11 -0.57
CA THR A 25 -7.84 10.09 -1.86
C THR A 25 -7.66 11.42 -2.62
N LYS A 26 -7.70 12.56 -1.91
CA LYS A 26 -7.41 13.87 -2.52
C LYS A 26 -5.96 13.97 -3.00
N GLY A 27 -5.01 13.51 -2.16
CA GLY A 27 -3.59 13.47 -2.50
C GLY A 27 -3.29 12.58 -3.70
N GLN A 28 -3.92 11.40 -3.78
CA GLN A 28 -3.83 10.50 -4.94
C GLN A 28 -4.29 11.19 -6.23
N HIS A 29 -5.44 11.84 -6.19
CA HIS A 29 -5.94 12.57 -7.35
C HIS A 29 -4.98 13.71 -7.76
N ALA A 30 -4.50 14.49 -6.80
CA ALA A 30 -3.59 15.61 -7.05
C ALA A 30 -2.26 15.15 -7.66
N ILE A 31 -1.67 14.06 -7.16
CA ILE A 31 -0.41 13.56 -7.72
C ILE A 31 -0.60 12.96 -9.12
N VAL A 32 -1.71 12.26 -9.38
CA VAL A 32 -1.99 11.71 -10.71
C VAL A 32 -2.15 12.83 -11.74
N GLU A 33 -2.90 13.90 -11.43
CA GLU A 33 -3.02 15.06 -12.32
C GLU A 33 -1.67 15.79 -12.53
N SER A 34 -0.88 15.96 -11.47
CA SER A 34 0.45 16.55 -11.55
C SER A 34 1.41 15.72 -12.40
N MET A 35 1.39 14.41 -12.24
CA MET A 35 2.18 13.46 -13.03
C MET A 35 1.82 13.53 -14.52
N ILE A 36 0.54 13.56 -14.85
CA ILE A 36 0.08 13.72 -16.25
C ILE A 36 0.57 15.06 -16.82
N ALA A 37 0.44 16.14 -16.06
CA ALA A 37 0.92 17.47 -16.49
C ALA A 37 2.45 17.49 -16.70
N ASP A 38 3.21 16.81 -15.85
CA ASP A 38 4.66 16.66 -16.01
C ASP A 38 5.00 15.86 -17.27
N PHE A 39 4.31 14.74 -17.52
CA PHE A 39 4.51 13.96 -18.76
C PHE A 39 4.23 14.81 -20.00
N GLU A 40 3.13 15.58 -20.00
CA GLU A 40 2.80 16.50 -21.09
C GLU A 40 3.88 17.57 -21.29
N SER A 41 4.37 18.18 -20.20
CA SER A 41 5.38 19.23 -20.25
C SER A 41 6.73 18.74 -20.80
N ARG A 42 7.04 17.46 -20.57
CA ARG A 42 8.27 16.80 -21.05
C ARG A 42 8.13 16.18 -22.44
N GLY A 43 6.95 16.29 -23.06
CA GLY A 43 6.67 15.69 -24.37
C GLY A 43 6.65 14.16 -24.36
N ILE A 44 6.29 13.56 -23.23
CA ILE A 44 6.12 12.12 -23.11
C ILE A 44 4.80 11.74 -23.77
N ASP A 45 4.81 10.72 -24.61
CA ASP A 45 3.65 10.17 -25.32
C ASP A 45 3.35 8.70 -24.95
N THR A 46 4.20 8.10 -24.14
CA THR A 46 4.13 6.70 -23.77
C THR A 46 4.22 6.55 -22.26
N VAL A 47 3.27 5.81 -21.66
CA VAL A 47 3.19 5.57 -20.22
C VAL A 47 3.03 4.07 -19.94
N VAL A 48 3.79 3.58 -18.96
CA VAL A 48 3.77 2.20 -18.51
C VAL A 48 3.26 2.13 -17.07
N PHE A 49 2.25 1.30 -16.81
CA PHE A 49 1.70 1.01 -15.49
C PHE A 49 2.11 -0.39 -15.05
N THR A 50 2.67 -0.50 -13.86
CA THR A 50 3.25 -1.76 -13.36
C THR A 50 2.25 -2.65 -12.60
N GLY A 51 0.97 -2.32 -12.61
CA GLY A 51 -0.10 -3.10 -11.98
C GLY A 51 -0.77 -2.39 -10.81
N ASP A 52 -1.67 -3.10 -10.17
CA ASP A 52 -2.45 -2.67 -9.01
C ASP A 52 -3.13 -1.29 -9.20
N ILE A 53 -3.91 -1.20 -10.27
CA ILE A 53 -4.72 -0.01 -10.56
C ILE A 53 -5.81 0.15 -9.49
N PHE A 54 -6.45 -0.96 -9.07
CA PHE A 54 -7.44 -0.98 -8.00
C PHE A 54 -6.86 -1.54 -6.70
N ASP A 55 -7.44 -1.14 -5.57
CA ASP A 55 -7.03 -1.63 -4.25
C ASP A 55 -7.80 -2.88 -3.82
N ASN A 56 -9.11 -2.91 -4.05
CA ASN A 56 -9.95 -4.01 -3.60
C ASN A 56 -10.27 -4.98 -4.74
N ARG A 57 -9.92 -6.25 -4.55
CA ARG A 57 -10.11 -7.32 -5.53
C ARG A 57 -11.57 -7.67 -5.80
N ARG A 58 -12.48 -7.46 -4.84
CA ARG A 58 -13.87 -7.95 -4.89
C ARG A 58 -14.90 -6.87 -5.13
N PHE A 59 -14.69 -5.69 -4.58
CA PHE A 59 -15.67 -4.63 -4.61
C PHE A 59 -15.02 -3.32 -5.08
N ILE A 60 -15.54 -2.80 -6.19
CA ILE A 60 -15.19 -1.48 -6.67
C ILE A 60 -16.44 -0.60 -6.55
N ALA A 61 -16.34 0.48 -5.78
CA ALA A 61 -17.40 1.47 -5.72
C ALA A 61 -17.60 2.14 -7.08
N SER A 62 -18.85 2.46 -7.43
CA SER A 62 -19.18 2.98 -8.76
C SER A 62 -18.46 4.29 -9.09
N ASP A 63 -18.24 5.15 -8.10
CA ASP A 63 -17.49 6.40 -8.26
C ASP A 63 -15.99 6.16 -8.50
N VAL A 64 -15.43 5.12 -7.91
CA VAL A 64 -14.04 4.69 -8.13
C VAL A 64 -13.89 4.15 -9.54
N MET A 65 -14.82 3.30 -9.99
CA MET A 65 -14.84 2.78 -11.36
C MET A 65 -14.95 3.91 -12.39
N ASP A 66 -15.85 4.89 -12.18
CA ASP A 66 -16.00 6.04 -13.08
C ASP A 66 -14.71 6.88 -13.13
N LYS A 67 -14.08 7.13 -11.98
CA LYS A 67 -12.79 7.86 -11.93
C LYS A 67 -11.70 7.17 -12.74
N VAL A 68 -11.51 5.87 -12.56
CA VAL A 68 -10.48 5.12 -13.29
C VAL A 68 -10.82 5.03 -14.78
N TYR A 69 -12.08 4.81 -15.13
CA TYR A 69 -12.52 4.82 -16.52
C TYR A 69 -12.23 6.17 -17.20
N ARG A 70 -12.57 7.30 -16.56
CA ARG A 70 -12.26 8.64 -17.08
C ARG A 70 -10.78 8.91 -17.16
N LEU A 71 -10.00 8.46 -16.17
CA LEU A 71 -8.54 8.58 -16.20
C LEU A 71 -7.99 7.99 -17.51
N PHE A 72 -8.29 6.75 -17.80
CA PHE A 72 -7.77 6.09 -19.01
C PHE A 72 -8.40 6.59 -20.29
N LYS A 73 -9.71 6.84 -20.30
CA LYS A 73 -10.45 7.25 -21.51
C LYS A 73 -10.25 8.71 -21.89
N GLU A 74 -10.13 9.60 -20.91
CA GLU A 74 -10.11 11.04 -21.15
C GLU A 74 -8.72 11.64 -20.92
N ARG A 75 -8.17 11.45 -19.69
CA ARG A 75 -6.91 12.09 -19.28
C ARG A 75 -5.67 11.48 -19.97
N LEU A 76 -5.67 10.15 -20.10
CA LEU A 76 -4.57 9.41 -20.74
C LEU A 76 -4.81 9.12 -22.23
N SER A 77 -5.87 9.64 -22.83
CA SER A 77 -6.26 9.35 -24.23
C SER A 77 -5.20 9.69 -25.27
N LYS A 78 -4.35 10.66 -24.97
CA LYS A 78 -3.26 11.10 -25.86
C LYS A 78 -1.94 10.34 -25.67
N PHE A 79 -1.86 9.49 -24.64
CA PHE A 79 -0.69 8.66 -24.39
C PHE A 79 -0.93 7.24 -24.92
N THR A 80 0.11 6.60 -25.41
CA THR A 80 0.12 5.15 -25.59
C THR A 80 0.37 4.51 -24.23
N CYS A 81 -0.61 3.81 -23.70
CA CYS A 81 -0.53 3.16 -22.39
C CYS A 81 -0.19 1.68 -22.53
N TYR A 82 0.75 1.22 -21.71
CA TYR A 82 1.06 -0.18 -21.50
C TYR A 82 0.71 -0.52 -20.05
N VAL A 83 -0.20 -1.45 -19.82
CA VAL A 83 -0.72 -1.75 -18.49
C VAL A 83 -0.52 -3.23 -18.18
N VAL A 84 0.20 -3.51 -17.12
CA VAL A 84 0.37 -4.86 -16.57
C VAL A 84 -0.67 -5.06 -15.48
N ALA A 85 -1.31 -6.23 -15.41
CA ALA A 85 -2.18 -6.55 -14.30
C ALA A 85 -1.39 -6.93 -13.06
N GLY A 86 -1.70 -6.30 -11.92
CA GLY A 86 -1.20 -6.68 -10.61
C GLY A 86 -2.11 -7.69 -9.90
N ASN A 87 -1.71 -8.11 -8.71
CA ASN A 87 -2.48 -9.08 -7.94
C ASN A 87 -3.80 -8.50 -7.39
N HIS A 88 -3.86 -7.19 -7.12
CA HIS A 88 -5.09 -6.52 -6.70
C HIS A 88 -6.08 -6.29 -7.85
N ASP A 89 -5.62 -6.33 -9.10
CA ASP A 89 -6.50 -6.24 -10.28
C ASP A 89 -7.22 -7.55 -10.58
N MET A 90 -6.84 -8.67 -9.95
CA MET A 90 -7.42 -10.00 -10.14
C MET A 90 -8.32 -10.39 -8.96
N LEU A 91 -9.50 -10.97 -9.26
CA LEU A 91 -10.43 -11.44 -8.22
C LEU A 91 -9.84 -12.60 -7.40
N TYR A 92 -9.09 -13.50 -8.06
CA TYR A 92 -8.51 -14.70 -7.46
C TYR A 92 -6.99 -14.68 -7.58
N ASP A 93 -6.28 -15.14 -6.54
CA ASP A 93 -4.82 -15.23 -6.57
C ASP A 93 -4.30 -16.26 -7.59
N ASN A 94 -5.09 -17.28 -7.86
CA ASN A 94 -4.72 -18.43 -8.71
C ASN A 94 -5.38 -18.42 -10.09
N SER A 95 -6.11 -17.37 -10.47
CA SER A 95 -6.75 -17.26 -11.79
C SER A 95 -6.82 -15.81 -12.28
N SER A 96 -6.53 -15.62 -13.56
CA SER A 96 -6.70 -14.36 -14.29
C SER A 96 -8.05 -14.25 -15.04
N ASP A 97 -8.98 -15.21 -14.85
CA ASP A 97 -10.25 -15.24 -15.57
C ASP A 97 -11.12 -14.01 -15.32
N VAL A 98 -11.09 -13.51 -14.07
CA VAL A 98 -11.76 -12.26 -13.69
C VAL A 98 -10.71 -11.23 -13.31
N CYS A 99 -10.54 -10.23 -14.17
CA CYS A 99 -9.59 -9.12 -13.97
C CYS A 99 -10.32 -7.79 -14.13
N GLN A 100 -10.18 -6.93 -13.15
CA GLN A 100 -10.91 -5.66 -13.06
C GLN A 100 -10.50 -4.65 -14.12
N ILE A 101 -9.23 -4.68 -14.56
CA ILE A 101 -8.70 -3.75 -15.58
C ILE A 101 -9.01 -4.19 -17.02
N ARG A 102 -9.74 -5.29 -17.23
CA ARG A 102 -10.05 -5.81 -18.57
C ARG A 102 -10.82 -4.81 -19.46
N PHE A 103 -11.58 -3.89 -18.86
CA PHE A 103 -12.26 -2.83 -19.63
C PHE A 103 -11.27 -1.89 -20.36
N ILE A 104 -10.02 -1.76 -19.86
CA ILE A 104 -8.98 -0.93 -20.48
C ILE A 104 -8.55 -1.52 -21.83
N GLU A 105 -8.64 -2.85 -22.02
CA GLU A 105 -8.33 -3.51 -23.31
C GLU A 105 -9.13 -2.95 -24.48
N ASN A 106 -10.31 -2.38 -24.22
CA ASN A 106 -11.19 -1.82 -25.25
C ASN A 106 -10.86 -0.36 -25.61
N LEU A 107 -9.86 0.24 -24.96
CA LEU A 107 -9.42 1.61 -25.26
C LEU A 107 -8.37 1.57 -26.38
N PRO A 108 -8.48 2.42 -27.43
CA PRO A 108 -7.62 2.34 -28.62
C PRO A 108 -6.15 2.69 -28.36
N ASN A 109 -5.87 3.36 -27.26
CA ASN A 109 -4.53 3.80 -26.86
C ASN A 109 -3.88 2.91 -25.79
N ALA A 110 -4.53 1.79 -25.41
CA ALA A 110 -4.06 0.93 -24.33
C ALA A 110 -3.67 -0.47 -24.80
N ASN A 111 -2.52 -0.95 -24.31
CA ASN A 111 -2.04 -2.32 -24.45
C ASN A 111 -2.04 -2.97 -23.06
N VAL A 112 -2.91 -3.92 -22.82
CA VAL A 112 -3.11 -4.51 -21.49
C VAL A 112 -2.61 -5.95 -21.46
N TYR A 113 -1.86 -6.30 -20.42
CA TYR A 113 -1.28 -7.63 -20.23
C TYR A 113 -1.81 -8.23 -18.93
N ILE A 114 -2.64 -9.28 -19.02
CA ILE A 114 -3.36 -9.86 -17.88
C ILE A 114 -2.88 -11.27 -17.54
N ASP A 115 -2.73 -12.14 -18.54
CA ASP A 115 -2.52 -13.58 -18.33
C ASP A 115 -1.32 -14.17 -19.05
N LYS A 116 -0.66 -13.38 -19.90
CA LYS A 116 0.49 -13.81 -20.71
C LYS A 116 1.56 -12.75 -20.75
N VAL A 117 2.80 -13.22 -20.91
CA VAL A 117 3.92 -12.35 -21.19
C VAL A 117 3.69 -11.64 -22.53
N GLY A 118 3.68 -10.33 -22.48
CA GLY A 118 3.56 -9.46 -23.65
C GLY A 118 4.92 -8.99 -24.15
N PHE A 119 4.91 -8.42 -25.35
CA PHE A 119 6.10 -7.85 -25.99
C PHE A 119 5.74 -6.59 -26.78
N ALA A 120 6.56 -5.57 -26.67
CA ALA A 120 6.53 -4.40 -27.55
C ALA A 120 7.95 -3.88 -27.80
N SER A 121 8.16 -3.30 -28.98
CA SER A 121 9.34 -2.47 -29.26
C SER A 121 8.97 -1.03 -28.98
N ILE A 122 9.59 -0.42 -27.97
CA ILE A 122 9.35 0.98 -27.60
C ILE A 122 10.68 1.70 -27.63
N GLY A 123 10.77 2.73 -28.45
CA GLY A 123 12.05 3.38 -28.72
C GLY A 123 13.06 2.42 -29.33
N THR A 124 14.24 2.33 -28.73
CA THR A 124 15.32 1.43 -29.18
C THR A 124 15.32 0.10 -28.42
N LYS A 125 14.45 -0.09 -27.43
CA LYS A 125 14.46 -1.22 -26.50
C LYS A 125 13.35 -2.22 -26.75
N LYS A 126 13.57 -3.45 -26.24
CA LYS A 126 12.63 -4.58 -26.25
C LYS A 126 11.97 -4.65 -24.89
N TRP A 127 10.70 -4.33 -24.83
CA TRP A 127 9.92 -4.32 -23.59
C TRP A 127 9.10 -5.60 -23.47
N TYR A 128 9.28 -6.31 -22.36
CA TYR A 128 8.54 -7.51 -22.03
C TYR A 128 7.66 -7.23 -20.83
N PHE A 129 6.37 -7.47 -20.99
CA PHE A 129 5.36 -7.19 -19.98
C PHE A 129 4.89 -8.48 -19.35
N VAL A 130 5.13 -8.64 -18.05
CA VAL A 130 4.87 -9.85 -17.30
C VAL A 130 3.85 -9.52 -16.20
N PRO A 131 2.55 -9.88 -16.38
CA PRO A 131 1.53 -9.62 -15.37
C PRO A 131 1.80 -10.44 -14.10
N TRP A 132 1.00 -10.22 -13.06
CA TRP A 132 1.01 -11.06 -11.87
C TRP A 132 0.92 -12.54 -12.26
N ILE A 133 1.86 -13.33 -11.77
CA ILE A 133 2.01 -14.73 -12.14
C ILE A 133 1.40 -15.62 -11.07
N GLN A 134 0.42 -16.43 -11.47
CA GLN A 134 -0.12 -17.49 -10.64
C GLN A 134 0.93 -18.57 -10.39
N GLU A 135 0.84 -19.25 -9.25
CA GLU A 135 1.82 -20.21 -8.76
C GLU A 135 2.13 -21.33 -9.79
N ASP A 136 1.12 -21.84 -10.46
CA ASP A 136 1.23 -22.88 -11.49
C ASP A 136 2.00 -22.43 -12.75
N LYS A 137 2.17 -21.13 -12.97
CA LYS A 137 2.87 -20.53 -14.13
C LYS A 137 4.29 -20.09 -13.84
N ILE A 138 4.73 -20.09 -12.58
CA ILE A 138 6.06 -19.64 -12.16
C ILE A 138 7.17 -20.38 -12.89
N ASP A 139 7.05 -21.70 -13.04
CA ASP A 139 8.04 -22.51 -13.77
C ASP A 139 8.15 -22.11 -15.24
N GLY A 140 7.05 -21.74 -15.88
CA GLY A 140 7.04 -21.23 -17.24
C GLY A 140 7.83 -19.94 -17.39
N VAL A 141 7.63 -19.00 -16.47
CA VAL A 141 8.37 -17.72 -16.42
C VAL A 141 9.85 -17.97 -16.15
N ASN A 142 10.18 -18.85 -15.22
CA ASN A 142 11.57 -19.21 -14.94
C ASN A 142 12.30 -19.79 -16.17
N LYS A 143 11.66 -20.67 -16.92
CA LYS A 143 12.20 -21.23 -18.18
C LYS A 143 12.37 -20.13 -19.24
N TRP A 144 11.44 -19.20 -19.32
CA TRP A 144 11.51 -18.06 -20.23
C TRP A 144 12.69 -17.13 -19.86
N LEU A 145 12.88 -16.78 -18.59
CA LEU A 145 14.03 -15.98 -18.12
C LEU A 145 15.38 -16.65 -18.45
N VAL A 146 15.51 -17.98 -18.25
CA VAL A 146 16.70 -18.74 -18.64
C VAL A 146 16.94 -18.69 -20.16
N LYS A 147 15.88 -18.68 -20.98
CA LYS A 147 16.04 -18.50 -22.43
C LYS A 147 16.54 -17.10 -22.77
N MET A 148 16.00 -16.07 -22.13
CA MET A 148 16.42 -14.68 -22.33
C MET A 148 17.87 -14.43 -21.95
N SER A 149 18.35 -15.04 -20.85
CA SER A 149 19.75 -14.89 -20.38
C SER A 149 20.81 -15.43 -21.32
N ARG A 150 20.42 -16.17 -22.35
CA ARG A 150 21.35 -16.67 -23.40
C ARG A 150 21.58 -15.69 -24.54
N GLY A 151 20.81 -14.60 -24.58
CA GLY A 151 20.89 -13.56 -25.60
C GLY A 151 21.61 -12.30 -25.11
N ASN A 152 21.61 -11.27 -25.95
CA ASN A 152 22.03 -9.94 -25.52
C ASN A 152 20.92 -9.32 -24.67
N ILE A 153 21.24 -8.93 -23.44
CA ILE A 153 20.29 -8.37 -22.46
C ILE A 153 20.25 -6.84 -22.48
N ASP A 154 21.20 -6.17 -23.15
CA ASP A 154 21.36 -4.71 -23.08
C ASP A 154 20.16 -3.92 -23.61
N ASP A 155 19.41 -4.54 -24.52
CA ASP A 155 18.21 -3.96 -25.10
C ASP A 155 16.91 -4.44 -24.45
N ASN A 156 17.01 -5.37 -23.49
CA ASN A 156 15.85 -5.95 -22.84
C ASN A 156 15.45 -5.12 -21.61
N ILE A 157 14.17 -4.78 -21.54
CA ILE A 157 13.51 -4.23 -20.36
C ILE A 157 12.36 -5.16 -20.00
N ILE A 158 12.30 -5.60 -18.75
CA ILE A 158 11.17 -6.38 -18.23
C ILE A 158 10.34 -5.44 -17.34
N VAL A 159 9.05 -5.39 -17.59
CA VAL A 159 8.07 -4.71 -16.73
C VAL A 159 7.15 -5.76 -16.15
N GLY A 160 6.91 -5.69 -14.85
CA GLY A 160 5.99 -6.65 -14.26
C GLY A 160 5.49 -6.28 -12.87
N HIS A 161 4.89 -7.29 -12.24
CA HIS A 161 4.33 -7.18 -10.91
C HIS A 161 4.69 -8.45 -10.15
N PHE A 162 5.72 -8.40 -9.31
CA PHE A 162 6.38 -9.60 -8.79
C PHE A 162 6.61 -9.57 -7.29
N ASP A 163 6.44 -10.75 -6.65
CA ASP A 163 7.17 -11.06 -5.42
C ASP A 163 8.62 -11.38 -5.75
N MET A 164 9.58 -10.80 -5.01
CA MET A 164 11.00 -11.05 -5.22
C MET A 164 11.78 -11.02 -3.91
N ILE A 165 12.64 -12.01 -3.73
CA ILE A 165 13.55 -12.09 -2.57
C ILE A 165 14.47 -10.86 -2.55
N GLY A 166 14.57 -10.22 -1.38
CA GLY A 166 15.44 -9.06 -1.17
C GLY A 166 14.80 -7.71 -1.50
N ALA A 167 13.59 -7.68 -2.08
CA ALA A 167 12.86 -6.42 -2.30
C ALA A 167 12.32 -5.83 -0.99
N GLN A 168 12.33 -4.52 -0.88
CA GLN A 168 11.85 -3.81 0.29
C GLN A 168 10.32 -3.70 0.27
N MET A 169 9.66 -4.35 1.25
CA MET A 169 8.20 -4.34 1.38
C MET A 169 7.72 -3.08 2.11
N GLU A 170 8.37 -2.74 3.21
CA GLU A 170 8.13 -1.57 4.05
C GLU A 170 9.46 -0.99 4.53
N ALA A 171 9.44 0.16 5.21
CA ALA A 171 10.65 0.85 5.68
C ALA A 171 11.65 -0.04 6.43
N LYS A 172 11.15 -1.08 7.13
CA LYS A 172 11.97 -1.98 7.96
C LYS A 172 11.84 -3.46 7.58
N THR A 173 11.11 -3.80 6.51
CA THR A 173 10.79 -5.18 6.15
C THR A 173 11.23 -5.48 4.73
N VAL A 174 11.98 -6.57 4.58
CA VAL A 174 12.48 -7.07 3.29
C VAL A 174 11.82 -8.43 3.00
N SER A 175 11.45 -8.66 1.74
CA SER A 175 10.84 -9.92 1.32
C SER A 175 11.86 -11.08 1.38
N THR A 176 11.41 -12.20 1.91
CA THR A 176 12.14 -13.48 1.92
C THR A 176 11.55 -14.51 0.95
N ALA A 177 10.48 -14.15 0.23
CA ALA A 177 9.77 -15.02 -0.70
C ALA A 177 9.72 -14.44 -2.12
N GLY A 178 9.26 -15.22 -3.09
CA GLY A 178 9.11 -14.84 -4.47
C GLY A 178 10.24 -15.31 -5.38
N PHE A 179 10.42 -14.62 -6.48
CA PHE A 179 11.46 -14.96 -7.47
C PHE A 179 12.88 -14.69 -6.96
N ASP A 180 13.84 -15.48 -7.43
CA ASP A 180 15.26 -15.18 -7.29
C ASP A 180 15.62 -14.00 -8.23
N PRO A 181 16.10 -12.86 -7.68
CA PRO A 181 16.44 -11.66 -8.47
C PRO A 181 17.51 -11.94 -9.53
N LYS A 182 18.43 -12.88 -9.30
CA LYS A 182 19.48 -13.25 -10.26
C LYS A 182 18.93 -13.67 -11.61
N ARG A 183 17.73 -14.26 -11.65
CA ARG A 183 17.11 -14.68 -12.91
C ARG A 183 16.75 -13.49 -13.79
N PHE A 184 16.24 -12.41 -13.20
CA PHE A 184 15.91 -11.17 -13.90
C PHE A 184 17.16 -10.39 -14.27
N LEU A 185 18.12 -10.25 -13.35
CA LEU A 185 19.40 -9.58 -13.59
C LEU A 185 20.18 -10.21 -14.77
N ASN A 186 20.06 -11.50 -14.97
CA ASN A 186 20.67 -12.20 -16.10
C ASN A 186 19.85 -12.14 -17.40
N ALA A 187 18.58 -11.68 -17.35
CA ALA A 187 17.67 -11.72 -18.50
C ALA A 187 17.44 -10.33 -19.14
N ALA A 188 17.62 -9.26 -18.38
CA ALA A 188 17.37 -7.89 -18.84
C ALA A 188 18.34 -6.88 -18.22
N LYS A 189 18.62 -5.81 -18.94
CA LYS A 189 19.40 -4.67 -18.45
C LYS A 189 18.67 -3.92 -17.34
N LEU A 190 17.36 -3.84 -17.47
CA LEU A 190 16.48 -3.19 -16.51
C LEU A 190 15.21 -4.03 -16.30
N THR A 191 14.87 -4.27 -15.05
CA THR A 191 13.56 -4.80 -14.66
C THR A 191 12.84 -3.75 -13.82
N ILE A 192 11.60 -3.45 -14.16
CA ILE A 192 10.75 -2.46 -13.48
C ILE A 192 9.57 -3.22 -12.90
N SER A 193 9.36 -3.17 -11.59
CA SER A 193 8.29 -3.93 -10.92
C SER A 193 7.42 -3.03 -10.05
N GLY A 194 6.11 -3.29 -10.07
CA GLY A 194 5.16 -2.93 -9.02
C GLY A 194 5.16 -3.97 -7.90
N HIS A 195 4.08 -4.03 -7.12
CA HIS A 195 3.76 -4.91 -6.03
C HIS A 195 4.24 -4.42 -4.66
N TYR A 196 5.52 -4.13 -4.46
CA TYR A 196 5.98 -3.54 -3.22
C TYR A 196 5.90 -2.02 -3.28
N HIS A 197 5.23 -1.45 -2.28
CA HIS A 197 4.88 -0.02 -2.27
C HIS A 197 6.07 0.89 -1.98
N CYS A 198 7.14 0.33 -1.44
CA CYS A 198 8.37 1.05 -1.17
C CYS A 198 9.31 0.96 -2.38
N ARG A 199 9.74 2.14 -2.87
CA ARG A 199 10.76 2.18 -3.90
C ARG A 199 12.04 1.52 -3.41
N SER A 200 12.55 0.57 -4.17
CA SER A 200 13.83 -0.10 -3.87
C SER A 200 14.54 -0.55 -5.14
N VAL A 201 15.84 -0.76 -5.02
CA VAL A 201 16.70 -1.18 -6.14
C VAL A 201 17.53 -2.38 -5.73
N ILE A 202 17.57 -3.39 -6.61
CA ILE A 202 18.38 -4.60 -6.48
C ILE A 202 19.26 -4.72 -7.72
N GLY A 203 20.53 -5.06 -7.56
CA GLY A 203 21.46 -5.22 -8.67
C GLY A 203 22.65 -4.27 -8.58
N ASP A 204 23.27 -4.01 -9.72
CA ASP A 204 24.47 -3.20 -9.86
C ASP A 204 24.40 -2.33 -11.13
N ASP A 205 25.51 -1.68 -11.50
CA ASP A 205 25.61 -0.84 -12.69
C ASP A 205 25.40 -1.61 -14.01
N TYR A 206 25.58 -2.94 -13.99
CA TYR A 206 25.41 -3.76 -15.18
C TYR A 206 23.94 -4.13 -15.44
N SER A 207 23.20 -4.52 -14.39
CA SER A 207 21.79 -4.88 -14.49
C SER A 207 21.05 -4.53 -13.21
N THR A 208 19.86 -3.99 -13.35
CA THR A 208 19.10 -3.40 -12.24
C THR A 208 17.65 -3.87 -12.24
N ILE A 209 17.13 -4.14 -11.04
CA ILE A 209 15.71 -4.32 -10.77
C ILE A 209 15.26 -3.13 -9.93
N CYS A 210 14.29 -2.38 -10.42
CA CYS A 210 13.70 -1.26 -9.70
C CYS A 210 12.24 -1.57 -9.33
N TYR A 211 11.95 -1.67 -8.04
CA TYR A 211 10.59 -1.55 -7.54
C TYR A 211 10.22 -0.07 -7.51
N VAL A 212 9.23 0.29 -8.29
CA VAL A 212 8.89 1.71 -8.49
C VAL A 212 8.10 2.30 -7.32
N GLY A 213 7.47 1.44 -6.52
CA GLY A 213 6.64 1.85 -5.40
C GLY A 213 5.32 2.51 -5.80
N THR A 214 4.56 2.95 -4.81
CA THR A 214 3.35 3.73 -5.03
C THR A 214 3.69 5.20 -5.30
N PRO A 215 2.88 5.93 -6.09
CA PRO A 215 3.10 7.36 -6.31
C PRO A 215 2.79 8.22 -5.07
N PHE A 216 2.23 7.67 -4.00
CA PHE A 216 1.94 8.34 -2.72
C PHE A 216 2.03 7.35 -1.55
N GLN A 217 2.31 7.84 -0.35
CA GLN A 217 2.35 6.98 0.85
C GLN A 217 0.93 6.55 1.26
N LYS A 218 0.75 5.28 1.66
CA LYS A 218 -0.55 4.71 2.06
C LYS A 218 -0.66 4.40 3.54
N THR A 219 0.46 4.08 4.19
CA THR A 219 0.50 3.60 5.57
C THR A 219 1.75 4.10 6.31
N PHE A 220 1.77 3.91 7.62
CA PHE A 220 2.97 4.17 8.45
C PHE A 220 4.16 3.24 8.12
N GLY A 221 3.95 2.15 7.39
CA GLY A 221 5.03 1.33 6.84
C GLY A 221 5.90 2.06 5.81
N HIS A 222 5.41 3.17 5.26
CA HIS A 222 6.12 4.00 4.27
C HIS A 222 6.88 5.20 4.88
N VAL A 223 6.89 5.36 6.20
CA VAL A 223 7.59 6.47 6.86
C VAL A 223 9.07 6.50 6.46
N GLY A 224 9.52 7.67 6.00
CA GLY A 224 10.91 7.89 5.57
C GLY A 224 11.25 7.34 4.18
N ILE A 225 10.30 6.75 3.46
CA ILE A 225 10.49 6.29 2.08
C ILE A 225 9.80 7.27 1.13
N PRO A 226 10.54 7.91 0.21
CA PRO A 226 9.95 8.79 -0.79
C PRO A 226 8.99 8.02 -1.71
N ALA A 227 7.81 8.58 -1.94
CA ALA A 227 6.85 8.10 -2.94
C ALA A 227 6.94 8.98 -4.20
N GLY A 228 6.56 8.43 -5.36
CA GLY A 228 6.63 9.18 -6.62
C GLY A 228 6.46 8.28 -7.83
N TYR A 229 6.93 8.77 -8.98
CA TYR A 229 6.89 8.07 -10.25
C TYR A 229 8.24 8.16 -10.95
N HIS A 230 8.40 7.46 -12.07
CA HIS A 230 9.67 7.44 -12.77
C HIS A 230 9.51 7.87 -14.23
N ILE A 231 10.62 8.33 -14.81
CA ILE A 231 10.75 8.62 -16.23
C ILE A 231 11.96 7.87 -16.76
N TYR A 232 11.72 6.96 -17.69
CA TYR A 232 12.78 6.25 -18.39
C TYR A 232 13.20 7.05 -19.63
N ASP A 233 14.48 7.31 -19.79
CA ASP A 233 15.04 7.92 -21.00
C ASP A 233 15.71 6.85 -21.87
N ASP A 234 15.09 6.54 -23.02
CA ASP A 234 15.57 5.55 -23.98
C ASP A 234 16.94 5.90 -24.59
N ALA A 235 17.32 7.18 -24.63
CA ALA A 235 18.60 7.61 -25.18
C ALA A 235 19.78 7.36 -24.24
N THR A 236 19.57 7.50 -22.94
CA THR A 236 20.61 7.33 -21.90
C THR A 236 20.50 6.00 -21.16
N GLY A 237 19.30 5.37 -21.15
CA GLY A 237 18.97 4.21 -20.32
C GLY A 237 18.71 4.56 -18.85
N GLU A 238 18.65 5.84 -18.50
CA GLU A 238 18.43 6.31 -17.14
C GLU A 238 16.96 6.18 -16.73
N LEU A 239 16.73 5.80 -15.48
CA LEU A 239 15.43 5.78 -14.83
C LEU A 239 15.39 6.86 -13.74
N GLU A 240 14.97 8.06 -14.12
CA GLU A 240 14.79 9.22 -13.23
C GLU A 240 13.63 8.95 -12.25
N PHE A 241 13.84 9.23 -10.96
CA PHE A 241 12.78 9.25 -9.96
C PHE A 241 12.27 10.68 -9.75
N VAL A 242 10.96 10.88 -9.85
CA VAL A 242 10.31 12.17 -9.56
C VAL A 242 9.52 12.02 -8.27
N GLU A 243 9.97 12.68 -7.23
CA GLU A 243 9.39 12.60 -5.89
C GLU A 243 8.05 13.35 -5.81
N ASN A 244 7.08 12.74 -5.14
CA ASN A 244 5.80 13.35 -4.82
C ASN A 244 5.91 14.20 -3.56
N THR A 245 5.80 15.50 -3.71
CA THR A 245 5.78 16.49 -2.63
C THR A 245 4.38 17.06 -2.36
N ILE A 246 3.34 16.52 -3.02
CA ILE A 246 1.98 17.08 -3.03
C ILE A 246 1.07 16.33 -2.05
N SER A 247 1.14 15.00 -2.08
CA SER A 247 0.26 14.15 -1.28
C SER A 247 0.65 14.18 0.21
N PRO A 248 -0.29 13.85 1.10
CA PRO A 248 0.01 13.69 2.51
C PRO A 248 1.12 12.67 2.76
N THR A 249 1.95 12.93 3.78
CA THR A 249 3.01 12.02 4.21
C THR A 249 2.74 11.46 5.60
N PHE A 250 3.17 10.23 5.83
CA PHE A 250 3.15 9.61 7.15
C PHE A 250 4.43 9.93 7.91
N VAL A 251 4.27 10.30 9.19
CA VAL A 251 5.38 10.75 10.03
C VAL A 251 5.27 10.13 11.41
N ASP A 252 6.36 9.55 11.89
CA ASP A 252 6.53 9.18 13.30
C ASP A 252 7.11 10.33 14.08
N VAL A 253 6.54 10.61 15.26
CA VAL A 253 7.05 11.59 16.23
C VAL A 253 7.01 10.97 17.62
N VAL A 254 8.10 11.04 18.34
CA VAL A 254 8.18 10.59 19.73
C VAL A 254 8.12 11.79 20.68
N ASP A 255 7.68 11.54 21.90
CA ASP A 255 7.49 12.59 22.91
C ASP A 255 8.78 13.39 23.23
N THR A 256 9.96 12.78 23.08
CA THR A 256 11.26 13.44 23.27
C THR A 256 11.60 14.49 22.20
N GLU A 257 10.90 14.47 21.06
CA GLU A 257 11.06 15.46 19.99
C GLU A 257 10.20 16.71 20.22
N LEU A 258 9.21 16.62 21.14
CA LEU A 258 8.22 17.66 21.35
C LEU A 258 8.60 18.61 22.48
N GLY A 259 8.41 19.90 22.23
CA GLY A 259 8.71 20.97 23.18
C GLY A 259 8.47 22.34 22.55
N PRO A 260 8.80 23.42 23.29
CA PRO A 260 8.60 24.81 22.83
C PRO A 260 9.32 25.13 21.52
N ASP A 261 10.43 24.43 21.24
CA ASP A 261 11.25 24.64 20.04
C ASP A 261 10.83 23.72 18.85
N PHE A 262 9.75 22.96 18.98
CA PHE A 262 9.26 22.11 17.90
C PHE A 262 8.69 22.95 16.76
N ASP A 263 9.45 23.08 15.67
CA ASP A 263 9.12 23.97 14.52
C ASP A 263 8.93 23.23 13.19
N ARG A 264 8.70 21.93 13.20
CA ARG A 264 8.43 21.15 11.99
C ARG A 264 7.03 21.44 11.47
N ASP A 265 6.88 21.73 10.15
CA ASP A 265 5.56 21.82 9.51
C ASP A 265 4.93 20.43 9.41
N MET A 266 3.71 20.30 9.93
CA MET A 266 2.93 19.07 9.94
C MET A 266 1.61 19.21 9.18
N SER A 267 1.35 20.34 8.53
CA SER A 267 0.04 20.66 7.92
C SER A 267 -0.43 19.67 6.86
N ASN A 268 0.49 18.96 6.20
CA ASN A 268 0.20 17.89 5.22
C ASN A 268 0.63 16.51 5.73
N CYS A 269 0.65 16.30 7.05
CA CYS A 269 1.12 15.06 7.65
C CYS A 269 -0.01 14.29 8.34
N ILE A 270 0.09 12.97 8.27
CA ILE A 270 -0.62 12.00 9.10
C ILE A 270 0.41 11.51 10.11
N VAL A 271 0.22 11.87 11.38
CA VAL A 271 1.23 11.70 12.44
C VAL A 271 0.89 10.51 13.33
N ARG A 272 1.85 9.64 13.56
CA ARG A 272 1.82 8.68 14.66
C ARG A 272 2.67 9.22 15.78
N TYR A 273 2.00 9.68 16.83
CA TYR A 273 2.62 10.18 18.05
C TYR A 273 2.82 9.03 19.04
N SER A 274 4.07 8.74 19.35
CA SER A 274 4.46 7.71 20.30
C SER A 274 4.85 8.33 21.64
N THR A 275 4.18 7.93 22.72
CA THR A 275 4.43 8.41 24.10
C THR A 275 4.66 7.24 25.04
N ASP A 276 5.50 7.45 26.07
CA ASP A 276 5.80 6.44 27.07
C ASP A 276 4.60 6.20 28.00
N LYS A 277 4.26 4.95 28.28
CA LYS A 277 3.18 4.55 29.20
C LYS A 277 3.36 5.04 30.64
N THR A 278 4.60 5.33 31.04
CA THR A 278 4.89 5.87 32.37
C THR A 278 4.55 7.36 32.52
N ARG A 279 4.25 8.06 31.42
CA ARG A 279 3.80 9.47 31.46
C ARG A 279 2.38 9.58 31.99
N THR A 280 2.14 10.65 32.73
CA THR A 280 0.75 11.00 33.08
C THR A 280 -0.04 11.38 31.81
N TYR A 281 -1.35 11.21 31.88
CA TYR A 281 -2.24 11.64 30.81
C TYR A 281 -2.07 13.13 30.46
N ASP A 282 -1.94 13.98 31.48
CA ASP A 282 -1.79 15.43 31.31
C ASP A 282 -0.46 15.78 30.64
N ASP A 283 0.64 15.13 31.01
CA ASP A 283 1.93 15.34 30.36
C ASP A 283 1.92 14.92 28.88
N ALA A 284 1.35 13.77 28.59
CA ALA A 284 1.19 13.29 27.21
C ALA A 284 0.28 14.23 26.38
N ALA A 285 -0.81 14.74 26.97
CA ALA A 285 -1.72 15.68 26.33
C ALA A 285 -1.04 17.04 26.08
N ASN A 286 -0.25 17.54 27.01
CA ASN A 286 0.51 18.78 26.85
C ASN A 286 1.55 18.67 25.73
N LEU A 287 2.30 17.57 25.67
CA LEU A 287 3.25 17.32 24.58
C LEU A 287 2.54 17.20 23.22
N LYS A 288 1.45 16.46 23.18
CA LYS A 288 0.61 16.36 21.96
C LYS A 288 0.11 17.74 21.50
N GLY A 289 -0.08 18.70 22.41
CA GLY A 289 -0.47 20.07 22.11
C GLY A 289 0.45 20.74 21.09
N TYR A 290 1.76 20.53 21.18
CA TYR A 290 2.72 21.06 20.19
C TYR A 290 2.49 20.51 18.77
N LEU A 291 2.03 19.26 18.64
CA LEU A 291 1.64 18.70 17.34
C LEU A 291 0.31 19.28 16.85
N VAL A 292 -0.68 19.42 17.74
CA VAL A 292 -2.00 19.96 17.40
C VAL A 292 -1.87 21.39 16.84
N ASP A 293 -0.98 22.20 17.40
CA ASP A 293 -0.72 23.57 16.95
C ASP A 293 -0.15 23.62 15.52
N LYS A 294 0.51 22.57 15.05
CA LYS A 294 1.01 22.44 13.69
C LYS A 294 -0.05 21.94 12.69
N LYS A 295 -1.28 21.71 13.15
CA LYS A 295 -2.49 21.36 12.35
C LYS A 295 -2.29 20.18 11.40
N PRO A 296 -1.78 19.02 11.84
CA PRO A 296 -1.69 17.84 11.00
C PRO A 296 -3.09 17.37 10.58
N ILE A 297 -3.16 16.60 9.50
CA ILE A 297 -4.40 15.98 9.00
C ILE A 297 -5.02 15.05 10.06
N TYR A 298 -4.16 14.27 10.71
CA TYR A 298 -4.57 13.32 11.74
C TYR A 298 -3.39 13.03 12.68
N ILE A 299 -3.70 12.79 13.97
CA ILE A 299 -2.73 12.32 14.97
C ILE A 299 -3.25 11.01 15.55
N GLU A 300 -2.55 9.91 15.27
CA GLU A 300 -2.70 8.65 15.99
C GLU A 300 -1.78 8.65 17.19
N THR A 301 -2.30 8.32 18.38
CA THR A 301 -1.48 8.21 19.59
C THR A 301 -1.21 6.74 19.89
N VAL A 302 0.05 6.39 20.07
CA VAL A 302 0.51 5.04 20.41
C VAL A 302 1.33 5.12 21.71
N TYR A 303 1.04 4.21 22.64
CA TYR A 303 1.76 4.10 23.90
C TYR A 303 2.82 3.00 23.78
N TYR A 304 4.05 3.29 24.21
CA TYR A 304 5.15 2.32 24.23
C TYR A 304 5.69 2.17 25.66
N GLY A 305 6.51 1.14 25.89
CA GLY A 305 7.06 0.78 27.19
C GLY A 305 6.30 -0.37 27.84
N GLU A 306 6.88 -0.92 28.90
CA GLU A 306 6.21 -1.92 29.74
C GLU A 306 5.10 -1.22 30.51
N ASP A 307 3.97 -1.89 30.67
CA ASP A 307 2.96 -1.41 31.60
C ASP A 307 3.62 -1.31 32.98
N PRO A 308 3.48 -0.16 33.69
CA PRO A 308 3.91 -0.11 35.10
C PRO A 308 3.26 -1.31 35.74
N ALA A 309 4.06 -2.20 36.32
CA ALA A 309 3.61 -3.50 36.80
C ALA A 309 2.30 -3.35 37.59
N GLU A 310 1.18 -3.50 36.92
CA GLU A 310 0.01 -4.03 37.57
C GLU A 310 0.39 -5.48 37.90
N GLU A 311 0.56 -5.75 39.17
CA GLU A 311 0.47 -7.11 39.69
C GLU A 311 -0.97 -7.59 39.46
N GLY A 312 -1.31 -7.78 38.19
CA GLY A 312 -2.55 -8.34 37.69
C GLY A 312 -2.17 -9.31 36.61
N GLU A 313 -2.43 -10.56 36.83
CA GLU A 313 -2.24 -11.66 35.90
C GLU A 313 -2.77 -11.25 34.53
N ALA A 314 -1.90 -11.24 33.51
CA ALA A 314 -2.31 -11.06 32.12
C ALA A 314 -3.43 -12.07 31.80
N ASP A 315 -4.50 -11.59 31.14
CA ASP A 315 -5.64 -12.40 30.66
C ASP A 315 -5.24 -13.39 29.55
N THR A 316 -4.07 -13.99 29.69
CA THR A 316 -3.63 -15.12 28.87
C THR A 316 -4.31 -16.37 29.36
N PRO A 317 -4.98 -17.13 28.49
CA PRO A 317 -5.61 -18.40 28.90
C PRO A 317 -4.56 -19.28 29.55
N GLN A 318 -4.82 -19.68 30.82
CA GLN A 318 -3.89 -20.49 31.61
C GLN A 318 -3.99 -21.98 31.28
N THR A 319 -5.02 -22.37 30.51
CA THR A 319 -5.24 -23.74 30.08
C THR A 319 -5.59 -23.85 28.61
N GLU A 320 -5.28 -25.00 28.00
CA GLU A 320 -5.67 -25.31 26.62
C GLU A 320 -7.18 -25.27 26.38
N GLU A 321 -7.96 -25.53 27.41
CA GLU A 321 -9.43 -25.52 27.41
C GLU A 321 -9.99 -24.10 27.40
N GLU A 322 -9.39 -23.17 28.15
CA GLU A 322 -9.71 -21.74 28.12
C GLU A 322 -9.33 -21.09 26.73
N ALA A 323 -8.18 -21.44 26.19
CA ALA A 323 -7.78 -20.99 24.86
C ALA A 323 -8.77 -21.46 23.78
N ARG A 324 -9.26 -22.70 23.89
CA ARG A 324 -10.22 -23.27 22.96
C ARG A 324 -11.60 -22.63 23.09
N GLN A 325 -12.02 -22.30 24.31
CA GLN A 325 -13.28 -21.62 24.61
C GLN A 325 -13.28 -20.18 24.03
N LEU A 326 -12.17 -19.46 24.15
CA LEU A 326 -11.97 -18.13 23.54
C LEU A 326 -12.02 -18.18 22.02
N MET A 327 -11.41 -19.18 21.38
CA MET A 327 -11.41 -19.32 19.92
C MET A 327 -12.77 -19.69 19.32
N THR A 328 -13.69 -20.26 20.11
CA THR A 328 -15.02 -20.70 19.64
C THR A 328 -16.16 -19.78 20.05
N THR A 329 -15.88 -18.77 20.87
CA THR A 329 -16.89 -17.87 21.43
C THR A 329 -17.12 -16.67 20.52
N ASP A 330 -18.38 -16.33 20.27
CA ASP A 330 -18.73 -15.13 19.48
C ASP A 330 -18.43 -13.83 20.25
N SER A 331 -18.55 -12.69 19.56
CA SER A 331 -18.22 -11.37 20.15
C SER A 331 -19.04 -11.01 21.40
N VAL A 332 -20.26 -11.51 21.53
CA VAL A 332 -21.10 -11.30 22.70
C VAL A 332 -20.64 -12.17 23.87
N GLY A 333 -20.29 -13.43 23.58
CA GLY A 333 -19.72 -14.35 24.55
C GLY A 333 -18.35 -13.88 25.06
N MET A 334 -17.51 -13.35 24.19
CA MET A 334 -16.23 -12.72 24.55
C MET A 334 -16.42 -11.53 25.50
N ALA A 335 -17.33 -10.62 25.14
CA ALA A 335 -17.65 -9.47 26.00
C ALA A 335 -18.21 -9.90 27.36
N LYS A 336 -19.02 -10.96 27.41
CA LYS A 336 -19.54 -11.52 28.65
C LYS A 336 -18.44 -12.06 29.53
N LEU A 337 -17.53 -12.89 29.00
CA LEU A 337 -16.39 -13.44 29.72
C LEU A 337 -15.46 -12.33 30.27
N TYR A 338 -15.22 -11.29 29.46
CA TYR A 338 -14.40 -10.14 29.85
C TYR A 338 -15.05 -9.37 31.02
N LEU A 339 -16.35 -9.06 30.94
CA LEU A 339 -17.07 -8.35 31.99
C LEU A 339 -17.29 -9.20 33.25
N GLU A 340 -17.25 -10.52 33.15
CA GLU A 340 -17.25 -11.43 34.33
C GLU A 340 -15.92 -11.40 35.08
N LYS A 341 -14.82 -11.24 34.37
CA LYS A 341 -13.48 -11.12 34.98
C LYS A 341 -13.17 -9.69 35.49
N HIS A 342 -13.81 -8.68 34.92
CA HIS A 342 -13.58 -7.27 35.22
C HIS A 342 -14.87 -6.56 35.67
N PRO A 343 -15.46 -6.93 36.82
CA PRO A 343 -16.72 -6.35 37.30
C PRO A 343 -16.61 -4.83 37.60
N GLU A 344 -15.38 -4.32 37.82
CA GLU A 344 -15.09 -2.91 38.11
C GLU A 344 -15.24 -1.96 36.91
N ILE A 345 -15.30 -2.49 35.71
CA ILE A 345 -15.30 -1.66 34.47
C ILE A 345 -16.65 -0.96 34.24
N LEU A 346 -17.76 -1.55 34.77
CA LEU A 346 -19.09 -0.99 34.57
C LEU A 346 -19.57 -0.32 35.86
N PRO A 347 -19.68 1.03 35.89
CA PRO A 347 -20.26 1.74 37.03
C PRO A 347 -21.76 1.39 37.19
N GLU A 348 -22.26 1.44 38.42
CA GLU A 348 -23.70 1.35 38.69
C GLU A 348 -24.45 2.43 37.93
N LEU A 349 -25.47 2.05 37.17
CA LEU A 349 -26.35 3.01 36.51
C LEU A 349 -27.25 3.70 37.53
N SER A 350 -27.47 4.98 37.35
CA SER A 350 -28.26 5.84 38.25
C SER A 350 -29.73 5.38 38.45
N ASN A 351 -30.22 4.47 37.62
CA ASN A 351 -31.59 3.89 37.69
C ASN A 351 -31.63 2.48 38.39
N GLY A 352 -30.50 2.01 38.91
CA GLY A 352 -30.42 0.69 39.58
C GLY A 352 -30.41 -0.51 38.60
N ALA A 353 -30.30 -0.28 37.30
CA ALA A 353 -30.14 -1.35 36.33
C ALA A 353 -28.72 -1.90 36.37
N ASP A 354 -28.57 -3.20 36.17
CA ASP A 354 -27.26 -3.84 36.02
C ASP A 354 -26.62 -3.39 34.71
N ALA A 355 -25.55 -2.57 34.79
CA ALA A 355 -24.84 -2.03 33.65
C ALA A 355 -24.28 -3.12 32.72
N LYS A 356 -23.97 -4.31 33.30
CA LYS A 356 -23.51 -5.48 32.55
C LYS A 356 -24.63 -6.05 31.66
N GLU A 357 -25.85 -6.18 32.20
CA GLU A 357 -27.00 -6.67 31.44
C GLU A 357 -27.34 -5.72 30.29
N VAL A 358 -27.33 -4.40 30.54
CA VAL A 358 -27.61 -3.36 29.53
C VAL A 358 -26.56 -3.40 28.42
N ALA A 359 -25.27 -3.50 28.74
CA ALA A 359 -24.19 -3.57 27.76
C ALA A 359 -24.29 -4.84 26.89
N LEU A 360 -24.59 -5.98 27.47
CA LEU A 360 -24.76 -7.26 26.77
C LEU A 360 -25.98 -7.26 25.85
N GLU A 361 -27.08 -6.64 26.27
CA GLU A 361 -28.30 -6.49 25.48
C GLU A 361 -28.04 -5.60 24.27
N TYR A 362 -27.35 -4.48 24.45
CA TYR A 362 -26.96 -3.58 23.36
C TYR A 362 -26.04 -4.28 22.34
N LEU A 363 -25.08 -5.08 22.78
CA LEU A 363 -24.21 -5.86 21.89
C LEU A 363 -24.99 -6.92 21.09
N LYS A 364 -25.98 -7.57 21.70
CA LYS A 364 -26.86 -8.52 20.99
C LYS A 364 -27.69 -7.83 19.91
N GLU A 365 -28.29 -6.67 20.23
CA GLU A 365 -29.06 -5.90 19.27
C GLU A 365 -28.18 -5.39 18.11
N TYR A 366 -26.97 -4.93 18.41
CA TYR A 366 -26.02 -4.48 17.41
C TYR A 366 -25.62 -5.60 16.45
N ASN A 367 -25.27 -6.78 16.97
CA ASN A 367 -24.92 -7.94 16.15
C ASN A 367 -26.10 -8.48 15.32
N ALA A 368 -27.34 -8.30 15.79
CA ALA A 368 -28.54 -8.68 15.03
C ALA A 368 -28.83 -7.74 13.84
N LYS A 369 -28.33 -6.49 13.89
CA LYS A 369 -28.49 -5.48 12.81
C LYS A 369 -27.41 -5.57 11.74
N ILE A 370 -26.29 -6.28 12.00
CA ILE A 370 -25.16 -6.44 11.08
C ILE A 370 -25.27 -7.75 10.27
N LYS A 371 -26.07 -8.71 10.72
CA LYS A 371 -26.40 -9.92 9.95
C LYS A 371 -27.52 -9.65 8.95
#